data_ce6582c02f4a8e41f107fbe9e076b352
#
_entry.id   ce6582c02f4a8e41f107fbe9e076b352
#
_cell.length_a   1.000
_cell.length_b   1.000
_cell.length_c   1.000
_cell.angle_alpha   90.00
_cell.angle_beta   90.00
_cell.angle_gamma   90.00
#
_symmetry.space_group_name_H-M   'P 1'
#
loop_
_entity.id
_entity.type
_entity.pdbx_description
1 polymer ?
#
loop_
_entity_poly.entity_id
_entity_poly.type
_entity_poly.pdbx_seq_one_letter_code
_entity_poly.pdbx_strand_id
1 'polypeptide(L)'
;MKSVMHHDFSRIPKADINMSTFDRSHGVKTAFDSGLLVPIFLDEVLPADTYEVKASMLAKMLSPMVSAPMDNIFLETQWFYVPSRIIWNNFTKLMGERRNPKDSIDYLVPVLNSGDEGFKVGSLADYLGIPINVPNLEVSALPFRAYAKIWDDWYRAEQIQDSIIQEYDDLGDGNPNNIVWNTLLRRGKRHDYFTSALPSPQLGAPVELPLE
;
A
#
# COMPACT_ATOMS: atom_id res chain seq x y z
N MET A 1 0.83 -60.00 8.72
CA MET A 1 1.42 -58.91 7.95
C MET A 1 1.07 -57.60 8.62
N LYS A 2 2.02 -56.89 9.20
CA LYS A 2 1.75 -55.56 9.72
C LYS A 2 1.68 -54.61 8.54
N SER A 3 0.57 -53.85 8.40
CA SER A 3 0.42 -52.84 7.39
C SER A 3 1.54 -51.82 7.55
N VAL A 4 2.28 -51.56 6.47
CA VAL A 4 3.36 -50.55 6.43
C VAL A 4 2.78 -49.13 6.32
N MET A 5 1.48 -49.04 6.05
CA MET A 5 0.77 -47.74 5.93
C MET A 5 0.02 -47.40 7.21
N HIS A 6 0.74 -47.16 8.27
CA HIS A 6 0.13 -46.49 9.44
C HIS A 6 0.34 -44.98 9.30
N HIS A 7 -0.66 -44.30 8.79
CA HIS A 7 -0.65 -42.84 8.72
C HIS A 7 -1.09 -42.30 10.08
N ASP A 8 -0.18 -41.69 10.79
CA ASP A 8 -0.48 -40.97 12.00
C ASP A 8 -0.70 -39.48 11.65
N PHE A 9 -1.97 -39.13 11.50
CA PHE A 9 -2.38 -37.74 11.17
C PHE A 9 -2.10 -36.73 12.30
N SER A 10 -1.72 -37.23 13.49
CA SER A 10 -1.35 -36.37 14.62
C SER A 10 0.09 -35.84 14.51
N ARG A 11 0.90 -36.45 13.66
CA ARG A 11 2.27 -36.02 13.39
C ARG A 11 2.35 -35.22 12.09
N ILE A 12 2.33 -33.91 12.23
CA ILE A 12 2.69 -33.02 11.13
C ILE A 12 4.21 -33.12 10.94
N PRO A 13 4.73 -33.50 9.76
CA PRO A 13 6.16 -33.50 9.52
C PRO A 13 6.70 -32.09 9.71
N LYS A 14 7.60 -31.94 10.67
CA LYS A 14 8.26 -30.68 10.97
C LYS A 14 9.58 -30.67 10.22
N ALA A 15 9.68 -29.81 9.22
CA ALA A 15 10.96 -29.55 8.56
C ALA A 15 11.74 -28.54 9.41
N ASP A 16 12.96 -28.88 9.78
CA ASP A 16 13.90 -27.96 10.40
C ASP A 16 14.66 -27.26 9.28
N ILE A 17 14.21 -26.03 8.97
CA ILE A 17 14.76 -25.21 7.89
C ILE A 17 15.62 -24.14 8.53
N ASN A 18 16.89 -24.10 8.19
CA ASN A 18 17.79 -23.04 8.63
C ASN A 18 17.35 -21.70 8.04
N MET A 19 17.27 -20.69 8.88
CA MET A 19 17.00 -19.33 8.45
C MET A 19 18.30 -18.61 8.11
N SER A 20 18.27 -17.84 7.03
CA SER A 20 19.38 -16.97 6.63
C SER A 20 19.07 -15.54 7.00
N THR A 21 20.09 -14.78 7.37
CA THR A 21 19.97 -13.37 7.65
C THR A 21 20.55 -12.58 6.49
N PHE A 22 19.77 -11.60 6.00
CA PHE A 22 20.16 -10.71 4.92
C PHE A 22 20.27 -9.29 5.43
N ASP A 23 21.34 -8.59 5.07
CA ASP A 23 21.44 -7.16 5.25
C ASP A 23 20.78 -6.45 4.05
N ARG A 24 19.69 -5.77 4.30
CA ARG A 24 18.93 -5.00 3.30
C ARG A 24 19.08 -3.49 3.49
N SER A 25 20.15 -3.07 4.16
CA SER A 25 20.45 -1.66 4.38
C SER A 25 20.61 -0.93 3.04
N HIS A 26 19.92 0.17 2.90
CA HIS A 26 20.01 1.03 1.72
C HIS A 26 19.72 2.47 2.07
N GLY A 27 20.10 3.40 1.19
CA GLY A 27 19.82 4.82 1.35
C GLY A 27 18.85 5.30 0.26
N VAL A 28 17.92 6.15 0.66
CA VAL A 28 17.00 6.84 -0.25
C VAL A 28 17.28 8.33 -0.19
N LYS A 29 17.47 8.94 -1.34
CA LYS A 29 17.61 10.40 -1.47
C LYS A 29 16.51 10.90 -2.39
N THR A 30 15.65 11.74 -1.86
CA THR A 30 14.50 12.24 -2.60
C THR A 30 14.18 13.69 -2.22
N ALA A 31 13.32 14.33 -2.99
CA ALA A 31 12.81 15.67 -2.72
C ALA A 31 11.30 15.67 -3.01
N PHE A 32 10.53 16.36 -2.19
CA PHE A 32 9.07 16.42 -2.32
C PHE A 32 8.51 17.70 -1.69
N ASP A 33 7.31 18.04 -2.08
CA ASP A 33 6.58 19.16 -1.51
C ASP A 33 5.86 18.75 -0.21
N SER A 34 5.57 19.75 0.62
CA SER A 34 4.85 19.53 1.87
C SER A 34 3.43 18.98 1.63
N GLY A 35 2.96 18.13 2.54
CA GLY A 35 1.62 17.55 2.52
C GLY A 35 1.47 16.32 1.62
N LEU A 36 2.52 15.92 0.90
CA LEU A 36 2.52 14.70 0.10
C LEU A 36 2.87 13.48 0.97
N LEU A 37 2.26 12.35 0.64
CA LEU A 37 2.62 11.05 1.18
C LEU A 37 3.65 10.40 0.26
N VAL A 38 4.86 10.24 0.76
CA VAL A 38 5.99 9.76 -0.02
C VAL A 38 6.40 8.38 0.47
N PRO A 39 6.34 7.35 -0.38
CA PRO A 39 6.90 6.05 -0.02
C PRO A 39 8.43 6.15 0.04
N ILE A 40 9.01 5.72 1.14
CA ILE A 40 10.46 5.74 1.37
C ILE A 40 11.06 4.35 1.50
N PHE A 41 10.22 3.35 1.72
CA PHE A 41 10.61 1.97 1.89
C PHE A 41 9.49 1.05 1.41
N LEU A 42 9.85 0.05 0.65
CA LEU A 42 8.97 -1.04 0.24
C LEU A 42 9.75 -2.33 0.32
N ASP A 43 9.18 -3.33 0.96
CA ASP A 43 9.72 -4.68 0.96
C ASP A 43 8.59 -5.71 1.01
N GLU A 44 8.82 -6.85 0.41
CA GLU A 44 7.90 -7.98 0.46
C GLU A 44 8.26 -8.89 1.63
N VAL A 45 7.26 -9.16 2.47
CA VAL A 45 7.42 -9.98 3.67
C VAL A 45 6.86 -11.36 3.40
N LEU A 46 7.70 -12.38 3.51
CA LEU A 46 7.28 -13.77 3.41
C LEU A 46 6.82 -14.30 4.77
N PRO A 47 5.98 -15.35 4.78
CA PRO A 47 5.59 -16.00 6.04
C PRO A 47 6.81 -16.45 6.83
N ALA A 48 6.79 -16.21 8.14
CA ALA A 48 7.87 -16.49 9.09
C ALA A 48 9.11 -15.59 9.01
N ASP A 49 9.14 -14.57 8.17
CA ASP A 49 10.20 -13.57 8.19
C ASP A 49 10.15 -12.70 9.44
N THR A 50 11.33 -12.31 9.89
CA THR A 50 11.50 -11.35 10.99
C THR A 50 12.36 -10.20 10.52
N TYR A 51 11.86 -8.97 10.72
CA TYR A 51 12.54 -7.74 10.31
C TYR A 51 12.98 -6.94 11.53
N GLU A 52 14.22 -6.48 11.50
CA GLU A 52 14.70 -5.43 12.38
C GLU A 52 14.92 -4.16 11.56
N VAL A 53 14.12 -3.14 11.81
CA VAL A 53 14.15 -1.89 11.03
C VAL A 53 14.74 -0.77 11.88
N LYS A 54 15.82 -0.17 11.38
CA LYS A 54 16.42 1.05 11.95
C LYS A 54 16.48 2.09 10.84
N ALA A 55 15.84 3.23 11.05
CA ALA A 55 15.82 4.31 10.08
C ALA A 55 16.48 5.57 10.68
N SER A 56 17.34 6.20 9.89
CA SER A 56 17.96 7.49 10.22
C SER A 56 17.63 8.46 9.07
N MET A 57 17.07 9.61 9.39
CA MET A 57 16.56 10.56 8.39
C MET A 57 17.12 11.95 8.64
N LEU A 58 17.49 12.60 7.54
CA LEU A 58 17.87 14.00 7.52
C LEU A 58 16.99 14.75 6.52
N ALA A 59 16.20 15.68 6.99
CA ALA A 59 15.39 16.57 6.16
C ALA A 59 15.98 17.97 6.16
N LYS A 60 16.04 18.58 4.99
CA LYS A 60 16.48 19.96 4.85
C LYS A 60 15.61 20.67 3.79
N MET A 61 15.36 21.94 4.01
CA MET A 61 14.71 22.77 2.99
C MET A 61 15.64 23.00 1.82
N LEU A 62 15.14 22.78 0.63
CA LEU A 62 15.95 22.87 -0.59
C LEU A 62 16.06 24.31 -1.08
N SER A 63 14.98 25.08 -1.00
CA SER A 63 14.94 26.46 -1.46
C SER A 63 14.98 27.46 -0.29
N PRO A 64 15.72 28.56 -0.40
CA PRO A 64 15.65 29.62 0.58
C PRO A 64 14.24 30.22 0.56
N MET A 65 13.70 30.44 1.74
CA MET A 65 12.39 31.11 1.86
C MET A 65 12.54 32.61 1.72
N VAL A 66 11.58 33.26 1.09
CA VAL A 66 11.50 34.72 0.97
C VAL A 66 11.29 35.38 2.33
N SER A 67 10.57 34.70 3.22
CA SER A 67 10.39 35.12 4.63
C SER A 67 10.71 33.92 5.55
N ALA A 68 11.26 34.21 6.73
CA ALA A 68 11.53 33.18 7.71
C ALA A 68 10.20 32.51 8.15
N PRO A 69 10.14 31.17 8.19
CA PRO A 69 8.96 30.49 8.71
C PRO A 69 8.87 30.76 10.22
N MET A 70 7.69 31.17 10.66
CA MET A 70 7.43 31.42 12.09
C MET A 70 6.87 30.17 12.77
N ASP A 71 7.02 29.01 12.17
CA ASP A 71 6.49 27.74 12.64
C ASP A 71 7.53 26.61 12.50
N ASN A 72 7.32 25.52 13.22
CA ASN A 72 8.13 24.35 13.15
C ASN A 72 7.79 23.47 11.95
N ILE A 73 8.79 22.84 11.38
CA ILE A 73 8.64 21.84 10.31
C ILE A 73 8.76 20.46 10.92
N PHE A 74 7.75 19.64 10.69
CA PHE A 74 7.71 18.26 11.18
C PHE A 74 7.85 17.29 10.00
N LEU A 75 8.71 16.30 10.19
CA LEU A 75 8.78 15.12 9.32
C LEU A 75 8.21 13.93 10.10
N GLU A 76 7.14 13.37 9.59
CA GLU A 76 6.49 12.21 10.19
C GLU A 76 6.72 10.99 9.31
N THR A 77 7.10 9.89 9.91
CA THR A 77 7.25 8.60 9.25
C THR A 77 6.35 7.60 9.91
N GLN A 78 5.68 6.80 9.09
CA GLN A 78 4.79 5.74 9.56
C GLN A 78 5.07 4.47 8.77
N TRP A 79 4.95 3.34 9.43
CA TRP A 79 5.21 2.02 8.86
C TRP A 79 3.93 1.23 8.82
N PHE A 80 3.65 0.63 7.67
CA PHE A 80 2.43 -0.13 7.45
C PHE A 80 2.79 -1.53 6.98
N TYR A 81 2.04 -2.49 7.48
CA TYR A 81 1.99 -3.84 6.95
C TYR A 81 0.66 -4.03 6.22
N VAL A 82 0.74 -4.31 4.93
CA VAL A 82 -0.43 -4.48 4.06
C VAL A 82 -0.49 -5.92 3.57
N PRO A 83 -1.38 -6.77 4.10
CA PRO A 83 -1.55 -8.14 3.62
C PRO A 83 -2.01 -8.17 2.15
N SER A 84 -1.35 -8.96 1.32
CA SER A 84 -1.69 -9.05 -0.11
C SER A 84 -3.14 -9.49 -0.37
N ARG A 85 -3.74 -10.25 0.54
CA ARG A 85 -5.14 -10.70 0.44
C ARG A 85 -6.18 -9.57 0.51
N ILE A 86 -5.81 -8.40 1.05
CA ILE A 86 -6.74 -7.25 1.13
C ILE A 86 -6.63 -6.32 -0.06
N ILE A 87 -5.62 -6.49 -0.89
CA ILE A 87 -5.38 -5.68 -2.09
C ILE A 87 -5.46 -6.50 -3.39
N TRP A 88 -5.71 -7.80 -3.27
CA TRP A 88 -5.94 -8.69 -4.41
C TRP A 88 -6.82 -9.89 -4.01
N ASN A 89 -8.02 -9.95 -4.58
CA ASN A 89 -9.04 -10.93 -4.20
C ASN A 89 -8.63 -12.39 -4.46
N ASN A 90 -7.87 -12.64 -5.51
CA ASN A 90 -7.43 -13.98 -5.88
C ASN A 90 -6.06 -14.38 -5.29
N PHE A 91 -5.51 -13.57 -4.38
CA PHE A 91 -4.26 -13.91 -3.69
C PHE A 91 -4.35 -15.26 -2.97
N THR A 92 -5.47 -15.57 -2.36
CA THR A 92 -5.67 -16.86 -1.67
C THR A 92 -5.67 -18.03 -2.64
N LYS A 93 -6.17 -17.85 -3.86
CA LYS A 93 -6.08 -18.87 -4.93
C LYS A 93 -4.64 -19.12 -5.35
N LEU A 94 -3.82 -18.06 -5.46
CA LEU A 94 -2.38 -18.19 -5.70
C LEU A 94 -1.71 -19.05 -4.62
N MET A 95 -2.15 -18.90 -3.36
CA MET A 95 -1.67 -19.69 -2.23
C MET A 95 -2.29 -21.09 -2.12
N GLY A 96 -3.14 -21.49 -3.08
CA GLY A 96 -3.73 -22.82 -3.17
C GLY A 96 -5.03 -23.01 -2.38
N GLU A 97 -5.66 -21.94 -1.90
CA GLU A 97 -6.93 -22.05 -1.21
C GLU A 97 -8.06 -22.42 -2.18
N ARG A 98 -8.88 -23.39 -1.78
CA ARG A 98 -10.10 -23.79 -2.45
C ARG A 98 -11.17 -24.10 -1.41
N ARG A 99 -12.39 -23.66 -1.66
CA ARG A 99 -13.56 -24.03 -0.85
C ARG A 99 -14.17 -25.33 -1.32
N ASN A 100 -14.30 -25.50 -2.63
CA ASN A 100 -14.90 -26.66 -3.25
C ASN A 100 -13.95 -27.31 -4.27
N PRO A 101 -14.05 -28.64 -4.48
CA PRO A 101 -13.19 -29.35 -5.45
C PRO A 101 -13.29 -28.84 -6.89
N LYS A 102 -14.41 -28.19 -7.24
CA LYS A 102 -14.69 -27.68 -8.59
C LYS A 102 -14.44 -26.17 -8.73
N ASP A 103 -13.97 -25.51 -7.70
CA ASP A 103 -13.67 -24.09 -7.77
C ASP A 103 -12.56 -23.82 -8.80
N SER A 104 -12.71 -22.74 -9.55
CA SER A 104 -11.68 -22.28 -10.48
C SER A 104 -10.37 -22.00 -9.74
N ILE A 105 -9.28 -22.45 -10.37
CA ILE A 105 -7.91 -22.16 -9.93
C ILE A 105 -7.27 -21.05 -10.76
N ASP A 106 -7.99 -20.52 -11.73
CA ASP A 106 -7.47 -19.51 -12.63
C ASP A 106 -7.34 -18.16 -11.88
N TYR A 107 -6.22 -17.55 -12.05
CA TYR A 107 -5.92 -16.19 -11.58
C TYR A 107 -4.88 -15.55 -12.49
N LEU A 108 -4.90 -14.23 -12.56
CA LEU A 108 -3.85 -13.44 -13.19
C LEU A 108 -3.28 -12.50 -12.13
N VAL A 109 -1.95 -12.46 -12.05
CA VAL A 109 -1.29 -11.48 -11.17
C VAL A 109 -1.53 -10.08 -11.73
N PRO A 110 -2.09 -9.16 -10.94
CA PRO A 110 -2.36 -7.81 -11.44
C PRO A 110 -1.06 -7.08 -11.75
N VAL A 111 -0.96 -6.61 -12.98
CA VAL A 111 0.18 -5.84 -13.48
C VAL A 111 -0.26 -4.45 -13.93
N LEU A 112 0.60 -3.48 -13.76
CA LEU A 112 0.46 -2.12 -14.24
C LEU A 112 1.43 -1.91 -15.42
N ASN A 113 0.92 -1.44 -16.53
CA ASN A 113 1.74 -1.12 -17.70
C ASN A 113 2.00 0.39 -17.77
N SER A 114 3.24 0.79 -18.02
CA SER A 114 3.64 2.19 -18.08
C SER A 114 3.13 2.94 -19.32
N GLY A 115 2.53 2.23 -20.29
CA GLY A 115 2.10 2.80 -21.56
C GLY A 115 3.26 3.19 -22.48
N ASP A 116 2.92 3.87 -23.57
CA ASP A 116 3.90 4.23 -24.62
C ASP A 116 4.90 5.30 -24.17
N GLU A 117 4.54 6.16 -23.23
CA GLU A 117 5.41 7.23 -22.74
C GLU A 117 6.26 6.82 -21.52
N GLY A 118 5.94 5.70 -20.88
CA GLY A 118 6.55 5.30 -19.62
C GLY A 118 6.05 6.08 -18.40
N PHE A 119 6.47 5.67 -17.22
CA PHE A 119 6.20 6.41 -15.98
C PHE A 119 6.95 7.74 -15.98
N LYS A 120 6.32 8.77 -15.45
CA LYS A 120 6.87 10.14 -15.45
C LYS A 120 7.63 10.46 -14.16
N VAL A 121 8.54 11.41 -14.26
CA VAL A 121 9.23 11.98 -13.10
C VAL A 121 8.23 12.56 -12.11
N GLY A 122 8.42 12.28 -10.82
CA GLY A 122 7.53 12.72 -9.75
C GLY A 122 6.23 11.91 -9.62
N SER A 123 6.08 10.84 -10.40
CA SER A 123 4.99 9.88 -10.24
C SER A 123 5.22 8.98 -9.03
N LEU A 124 4.18 8.28 -8.60
CA LEU A 124 4.29 7.26 -7.54
C LEU A 124 5.32 6.18 -7.92
N ALA A 125 5.40 5.79 -9.20
CA ALA A 125 6.37 4.83 -9.70
C ALA A 125 7.82 5.31 -9.49
N ASP A 126 8.10 6.58 -9.76
CA ASP A 126 9.41 7.19 -9.54
C ASP A 126 9.83 7.10 -8.05
N TYR A 127 8.93 7.45 -7.14
CA TYR A 127 9.18 7.34 -5.70
C TYR A 127 9.28 5.91 -5.18
N LEU A 128 8.68 4.95 -5.85
CA LEU A 128 8.86 3.51 -5.59
C LEU A 128 10.17 2.96 -6.18
N GLY A 129 10.91 3.77 -6.93
CA GLY A 129 12.19 3.38 -7.53
C GLY A 129 12.05 2.61 -8.85
N ILE A 130 10.91 2.69 -9.50
CA ILE A 130 10.66 2.07 -10.81
C ILE A 130 11.26 2.96 -11.90
N PRO A 131 11.91 2.37 -12.93
CA PRO A 131 12.47 3.15 -14.03
C PRO A 131 11.44 4.04 -14.73
N ILE A 132 11.79 5.30 -14.91
CA ILE A 132 10.98 6.30 -15.60
C ILE A 132 11.28 6.36 -17.09
N ASN A 133 10.32 6.86 -17.89
CA ASN A 133 10.46 7.04 -19.34
C ASN A 133 10.81 5.74 -20.11
N VAL A 134 10.43 4.59 -19.56
CA VAL A 134 10.56 3.29 -20.24
C VAL A 134 9.19 2.89 -20.76
N PRO A 135 8.99 2.81 -22.08
CA PRO A 135 7.70 2.44 -22.64
C PRO A 135 7.37 0.98 -22.41
N ASN A 136 6.08 0.69 -22.24
CA ASN A 136 5.53 -0.65 -22.10
C ASN A 136 6.20 -1.50 -21.00
N LEU A 137 6.65 -0.87 -19.93
CA LEU A 137 7.18 -1.55 -18.76
C LEU A 137 6.03 -2.11 -17.93
N GLU A 138 6.04 -3.41 -17.72
CA GLU A 138 5.07 -4.09 -16.85
C GLU A 138 5.67 -4.26 -15.45
N VAL A 139 4.92 -3.83 -14.45
CA VAL A 139 5.29 -3.94 -13.04
C VAL A 139 4.11 -4.47 -12.22
N SER A 140 4.39 -5.06 -11.06
CA SER A 140 3.32 -5.49 -10.16
C SER A 140 2.46 -4.31 -9.72
N ALA A 141 1.14 -4.46 -9.79
CA ALA A 141 0.21 -3.44 -9.31
C ALA A 141 0.06 -3.44 -7.77
N LEU A 142 0.54 -4.48 -7.07
CA LEU A 142 0.33 -4.64 -5.63
C LEU A 142 0.92 -3.50 -4.79
N PRO A 143 2.15 -2.99 -5.04
CA PRO A 143 2.68 -1.85 -4.29
C PRO A 143 1.84 -0.58 -4.45
N PHE A 144 1.33 -0.34 -5.64
CA PHE A 144 0.46 0.81 -5.93
C PHE A 144 -0.88 0.69 -5.21
N ARG A 145 -1.49 -0.50 -5.25
CA ARG A 145 -2.72 -0.80 -4.51
C ARG A 145 -2.51 -0.69 -3.00
N ALA A 146 -1.36 -1.13 -2.49
CA ALA A 146 -1.03 -0.98 -1.08
C ALA A 146 -0.93 0.50 -0.68
N TYR A 147 -0.28 1.34 -1.50
CA TYR A 147 -0.21 2.78 -1.27
C TYR A 147 -1.60 3.43 -1.26
N ALA A 148 -2.44 3.09 -2.25
CA ALA A 148 -3.82 3.57 -2.33
C ALA A 148 -4.64 3.15 -1.10
N LYS A 149 -4.51 1.90 -0.67
CA LYS A 149 -5.19 1.37 0.52
C LYS A 149 -4.77 2.09 1.80
N ILE A 150 -3.46 2.33 1.97
CA ILE A 150 -2.94 3.09 3.11
C ILE A 150 -3.52 4.50 3.14
N TRP A 151 -3.56 5.17 1.98
CA TRP A 151 -4.14 6.51 1.92
C TRP A 151 -5.63 6.51 2.23
N ASP A 152 -6.37 5.58 1.68
CA ASP A 152 -7.82 5.49 1.85
C ASP A 152 -8.21 5.22 3.31
N ASP A 153 -7.50 4.33 3.99
CA ASP A 153 -7.81 3.94 5.36
C ASP A 153 -7.28 4.92 6.42
N TRP A 154 -6.16 5.62 6.15
CA TRP A 154 -5.46 6.37 7.19
C TRP A 154 -5.35 7.88 6.94
N TYR A 155 -5.42 8.32 5.71
CA TYR A 155 -5.09 9.70 5.35
C TYR A 155 -6.20 10.44 4.63
N ARG A 156 -7.16 9.75 4.09
CA ARG A 156 -8.33 10.33 3.47
C ARG A 156 -9.23 11.01 4.49
N ALA A 157 -9.78 12.17 4.14
CA ALA A 157 -10.86 12.78 4.90
C ALA A 157 -12.18 12.13 4.46
N GLU A 158 -12.57 11.01 5.09
CA GLU A 158 -13.68 10.15 4.69
C GLU A 158 -15.02 10.86 4.45
N GLN A 159 -15.22 12.01 5.11
CA GLN A 159 -16.49 12.72 5.04
C GLN A 159 -16.59 13.71 3.88
N ILE A 160 -15.46 14.05 3.25
CA ILE A 160 -15.40 15.05 2.18
C ILE A 160 -14.64 14.59 0.95
N GLN A 161 -14.02 13.42 1.00
CA GLN A 161 -13.26 12.85 -0.11
C GLN A 161 -13.76 11.45 -0.43
N ASP A 162 -13.96 11.19 -1.71
CA ASP A 162 -14.32 9.85 -2.18
C ASP A 162 -13.14 8.88 -2.04
N SER A 163 -13.45 7.60 -1.93
CA SER A 163 -12.45 6.54 -2.00
C SER A 163 -11.86 6.46 -3.40
N ILE A 164 -10.55 6.26 -3.47
CA ILE A 164 -9.84 6.03 -4.73
C ILE A 164 -9.70 4.55 -5.05
N ILE A 165 -10.13 3.69 -4.15
CA ILE A 165 -10.00 2.26 -4.29
C ILE A 165 -11.01 1.78 -5.32
N GLN A 166 -10.50 1.10 -6.33
CA GLN A 166 -11.26 0.34 -7.31
C GLN A 166 -11.35 -1.13 -6.88
N GLU A 167 -11.93 -1.96 -7.71
CA GLU A 167 -12.01 -3.38 -7.44
C GLU A 167 -10.61 -4.01 -7.40
N TYR A 168 -10.39 -4.88 -6.43
CA TYR A 168 -9.14 -5.64 -6.26
C TYR A 168 -9.18 -6.95 -7.05
N ASP A 169 -9.55 -6.87 -8.30
CA ASP A 169 -9.60 -8.01 -9.23
C ASP A 169 -8.21 -8.39 -9.79
N ASP A 170 -8.20 -9.34 -10.74
CA ASP A 170 -7.00 -9.76 -11.44
C ASP A 170 -6.59 -8.81 -12.57
N LEU A 171 -7.49 -7.92 -12.97
CA LEU A 171 -7.18 -6.94 -14.00
C LEU A 171 -6.20 -5.93 -13.40
N GLY A 172 -5.08 -5.77 -14.03
CA GLY A 172 -4.19 -4.66 -13.73
C GLY A 172 -4.97 -3.37 -13.92
N ASP A 173 -4.77 -2.40 -13.05
CA ASP A 173 -5.43 -1.09 -13.11
C ASP A 173 -4.99 -0.31 -14.36
N GLY A 174 -5.07 -0.97 -15.49
CA GLY A 174 -4.45 -0.79 -16.79
C GLY A 174 -4.68 0.53 -17.51
N ASN A 175 -5.00 1.60 -16.79
CA ASN A 175 -4.95 2.93 -17.36
C ASN A 175 -3.74 3.69 -16.80
N PRO A 176 -2.65 3.81 -17.57
CA PRO A 176 -1.47 4.56 -17.15
C PRO A 176 -1.77 6.05 -16.87
N ASN A 177 -2.94 6.53 -17.30
CA ASN A 177 -3.41 7.89 -17.03
C ASN A 177 -4.27 7.99 -15.76
N ASN A 178 -4.44 6.91 -15.02
CA ASN A 178 -5.13 6.99 -13.75
C ASN A 178 -4.32 7.88 -12.80
N ILE A 179 -4.95 8.96 -12.34
CA ILE A 179 -4.34 9.99 -11.48
C ILE A 179 -3.70 9.36 -10.23
N VAL A 180 -4.27 8.28 -9.72
CA VAL A 180 -3.80 7.59 -8.52
C VAL A 180 -2.38 7.01 -8.71
N TRP A 181 -2.06 6.55 -9.91
CA TRP A 181 -0.77 5.92 -10.20
C TRP A 181 0.31 6.90 -10.65
N ASN A 182 -0.12 8.06 -11.14
CA ASN A 182 0.79 9.06 -11.70
C ASN A 182 1.15 10.18 -10.73
N THR A 183 0.48 10.29 -9.61
CA THR A 183 0.74 11.39 -8.66
C THR A 183 0.77 10.88 -7.24
N LEU A 184 1.57 11.54 -6.41
CA LEU A 184 1.51 11.33 -4.97
C LEU A 184 0.23 11.92 -4.40
N LEU A 185 -0.38 11.20 -3.49
CA LEU A 185 -1.58 11.64 -2.79
C LEU A 185 -1.22 12.57 -1.63
N ARG A 186 -2.13 13.48 -1.34
CA ARG A 186 -1.97 14.39 -0.23
C ARG A 186 -2.63 13.83 1.03
N ARG A 187 -1.98 14.06 2.15
CA ARG A 187 -2.57 13.81 3.45
C ARG A 187 -3.69 14.81 3.71
N GLY A 188 -4.83 14.34 4.23
CA GLY A 188 -5.85 15.20 4.83
C GLY A 188 -5.25 16.02 5.98
N LYS A 189 -5.72 17.24 6.17
CA LYS A 189 -5.32 18.08 7.30
C LYS A 189 -5.66 17.36 8.62
N ARG A 190 -4.77 17.41 9.58
CA ARG A 190 -5.08 16.94 10.93
C ARG A 190 -6.27 17.72 11.50
N HIS A 191 -7.15 17.02 12.20
CA HIS A 191 -8.22 17.65 12.92
C HIS A 191 -7.65 18.52 14.05
N ASP A 192 -8.03 19.77 14.05
CA ASP A 192 -7.76 20.71 15.12
C ASP A 192 -9.09 21.27 15.66
N TYR A 193 -9.02 22.09 16.69
CA TYR A 193 -10.23 22.68 17.31
C TYR A 193 -11.09 23.49 16.33
N PHE A 194 -10.46 24.16 15.37
CA PHE A 194 -11.15 25.03 14.40
C PHE A 194 -11.61 24.32 13.13
N THR A 195 -10.96 23.22 12.76
CA THR A 195 -11.19 22.53 11.48
C THR A 195 -11.75 21.12 11.62
N SER A 196 -12.09 20.71 12.84
CA SER A 196 -12.72 19.40 13.11
C SER A 196 -14.23 19.40 12.89
N ALA A 197 -14.83 20.55 12.64
CA ALA A 197 -16.26 20.64 12.32
C ALA A 197 -16.54 19.96 10.97
N LEU A 198 -17.48 19.02 11.00
CA LEU A 198 -17.88 18.27 9.83
C LEU A 198 -18.93 19.03 9.02
N PRO A 199 -19.00 18.84 7.69
CA PRO A 199 -20.03 19.45 6.85
C PRO A 199 -21.45 19.04 7.26
N SER A 200 -21.59 17.84 7.85
CA SER A 200 -22.85 17.32 8.36
C SER A 200 -22.64 16.69 9.74
N PRO A 201 -23.62 16.77 10.65
CA PRO A 201 -23.47 16.25 12.01
C PRO A 201 -23.40 14.73 12.10
N GLN A 202 -23.82 14.02 11.05
CA GLN A 202 -23.77 12.55 11.00
C GLN A 202 -23.77 12.07 9.56
N LEU A 203 -23.13 10.92 9.35
CA LEU A 203 -23.19 10.17 8.11
C LEU A 203 -24.36 9.20 8.15
N GLY A 204 -25.17 9.16 7.09
CA GLY A 204 -26.32 8.27 6.95
C GLY A 204 -27.66 8.99 7.08
N ALA A 205 -28.74 8.22 7.04
CA ALA A 205 -30.09 8.73 7.17
C ALA A 205 -30.35 9.25 8.59
N PRO A 206 -31.08 10.36 8.73
CA PRO A 206 -31.48 10.86 10.05
C PRO A 206 -32.38 9.84 10.76
N VAL A 207 -32.16 9.68 12.04
CA VAL A 207 -32.99 8.86 12.90
C VAL A 207 -34.03 9.75 13.57
N GLU A 208 -35.31 9.50 13.32
CA GLU A 208 -36.41 10.17 14.02
C GLU A 208 -36.66 9.47 15.35
N LEU A 209 -36.58 10.21 16.43
CA LEU A 209 -36.98 9.75 17.75
C LEU A 209 -38.43 10.19 17.97
N PRO A 210 -39.37 9.27 18.30
CA PRO A 210 -40.71 9.65 18.67
C PRO A 210 -40.65 10.49 19.94
N LEU A 211 -41.31 11.62 19.91
CA LEU A 211 -41.56 12.42 21.12
C LEU A 211 -42.74 11.76 21.84
N GLU A 212 -42.53 11.25 23.06
CA GLU A 212 -43.59 10.83 23.97
C GLU A 212 -44.35 12.02 24.53
#